data_e690e20202330d3d387586f03d2bb098
#
_entry.id   e690e20202330d3d387586f03d2bb098
#
_cell.length_a   1.000
_cell.length_b   1.000
_cell.length_c   1.000
_cell.angle_alpha   90.00
_cell.angle_beta   90.00
_cell.angle_gamma   90.00
#
_symmetry.space_group_name_H-M   'P 1'
#
loop_
_entity.id
_entity.type
_entity.pdbx_description
1 polymer ?
#
loop_
_entity_poly.entity_id
_entity_poly.type
_entity_poly.pdbx_seq_one_letter_code
_entity_poly.pdbx_strand_id
1 'polypeptide(L)'
;MSGVSASHLIIFIASIVVAAGVAGTLVTQVDRVSTSITDQSEGVEERIDTDIRIVSDTGTPDSIYDAESDELTLYVKNTGGTELSVSEGAVDVLVEGSFNSPASVERVDDPDSDRWMPGSTVEVTLTDVDIGGDTRVTVSVHENEDTIRFNA
;
A
#
# COMPACT_ATOMS: atom_id res chain seq x y z
N MET A 1 6.57 -36.06 -63.27
CA MET A 1 7.48 -35.62 -62.19
C MET A 1 7.18 -34.25 -61.61
N SER A 2 6.27 -33.48 -62.15
CA SER A 2 5.91 -32.15 -61.62
C SER A 2 4.98 -32.13 -60.39
N GLY A 3 4.25 -33.22 -60.11
CA GLY A 3 3.33 -33.27 -58.98
C GLY A 3 3.99 -33.34 -57.61
N VAL A 4 5.15 -33.97 -57.48
CA VAL A 4 5.92 -34.11 -56.22
C VAL A 4 6.53 -32.76 -55.84
N SER A 5 6.98 -31.98 -56.79
CA SER A 5 7.54 -30.64 -56.57
C SER A 5 6.50 -29.65 -56.05
N ALA A 6 5.27 -29.67 -56.60
CA ALA A 6 4.16 -28.81 -56.13
C ALA A 6 3.71 -29.17 -54.72
N SER A 7 3.64 -30.46 -54.38
CA SER A 7 3.29 -30.89 -53.02
C SER A 7 4.30 -30.44 -51.97
N HIS A 8 5.60 -30.55 -52.29
CA HIS A 8 6.65 -30.06 -51.37
C HIS A 8 6.59 -28.54 -51.20
N LEU A 9 6.28 -27.78 -52.25
CA LEU A 9 6.14 -26.34 -52.14
C LEU A 9 4.96 -25.95 -51.24
N ILE A 10 3.82 -26.63 -51.36
CA ILE A 10 2.63 -26.37 -50.52
C ILE A 10 2.93 -26.66 -49.07
N ILE A 11 3.57 -27.80 -48.78
CA ILE A 11 3.98 -28.17 -47.42
C ILE A 11 4.95 -27.15 -46.83
N PHE A 12 5.90 -26.68 -47.60
CA PHE A 12 6.87 -25.67 -47.19
C PHE A 12 6.19 -24.35 -46.84
N ILE A 13 5.30 -23.86 -47.71
CA ILE A 13 4.54 -22.62 -47.45
C ILE A 13 3.66 -22.78 -46.21
N ALA A 14 2.94 -23.89 -46.09
CA ALA A 14 2.12 -24.19 -44.91
C ALA A 14 2.94 -24.19 -43.61
N SER A 15 4.13 -24.78 -43.62
CA SER A 15 5.03 -24.81 -42.50
C SER A 15 5.52 -23.43 -42.07
N ILE A 16 5.81 -22.54 -43.04
CA ILE A 16 6.20 -21.16 -42.75
C ILE A 16 5.03 -20.39 -42.12
N VAL A 17 3.82 -20.55 -42.61
CA VAL A 17 2.61 -19.88 -42.06
C VAL A 17 2.36 -20.33 -40.61
N VAL A 18 2.45 -21.64 -40.35
CA VAL A 18 2.30 -22.17 -38.99
C VAL A 18 3.43 -21.69 -38.08
N ALA A 19 4.66 -21.71 -38.53
CA ALA A 19 5.80 -21.23 -37.76
C ALA A 19 5.71 -19.75 -37.43
N ALA A 20 5.29 -18.92 -38.39
CA ALA A 20 5.07 -17.48 -38.17
C ALA A 20 3.93 -17.23 -37.16
N GLY A 21 2.84 -18.01 -37.22
CA GLY A 21 1.74 -17.96 -36.27
C GLY A 21 2.18 -18.28 -34.85
N VAL A 22 2.92 -19.36 -34.66
CA VAL A 22 3.46 -19.76 -33.35
C VAL A 22 4.46 -18.73 -32.82
N ALA A 23 5.38 -18.26 -33.67
CA ALA A 23 6.34 -17.23 -33.28
C ALA A 23 5.65 -15.93 -32.82
N GLY A 24 4.60 -15.50 -33.55
CA GLY A 24 3.83 -14.31 -33.18
C GLY A 24 3.14 -14.43 -31.81
N THR A 25 2.56 -15.61 -31.53
CA THR A 25 1.92 -15.83 -30.22
C THR A 25 2.93 -15.87 -29.07
N LEU A 26 4.11 -16.44 -29.30
CA LEU A 26 5.18 -16.49 -28.28
C LEU A 26 5.69 -15.08 -27.93
N VAL A 27 5.94 -14.23 -28.93
CA VAL A 27 6.36 -12.83 -28.70
C VAL A 27 5.31 -12.08 -27.88
N THR A 28 4.04 -12.20 -28.22
CA THR A 28 2.97 -11.53 -27.46
C THR A 28 2.88 -12.03 -26.00
N GLN A 29 3.14 -13.32 -25.75
CA GLN A 29 3.13 -13.86 -24.40
C GLN A 29 4.33 -13.38 -23.57
N VAL A 30 5.51 -13.29 -24.19
CA VAL A 30 6.71 -12.74 -23.53
C VAL A 30 6.50 -11.28 -23.15
N ASP A 31 5.92 -10.48 -24.03
CA ASP A 31 5.61 -9.06 -23.74
C ASP A 31 4.64 -8.93 -22.57
N ARG A 32 3.60 -9.75 -22.49
CA ARG A 32 2.66 -9.76 -21.36
C ARG A 32 3.31 -10.15 -20.04
N VAL A 33 4.16 -11.17 -20.06
CA VAL A 33 4.90 -11.60 -18.86
C VAL A 33 5.87 -10.51 -18.42
N SER A 34 6.58 -9.88 -19.36
CA SER A 34 7.50 -8.78 -19.06
C SER A 34 6.78 -7.59 -18.41
N THR A 35 5.62 -7.18 -18.95
CA THR A 35 4.81 -6.11 -18.37
C THR A 35 4.33 -6.47 -16.97
N SER A 36 3.83 -7.70 -16.78
CA SER A 36 3.36 -8.16 -15.46
C SER A 36 4.47 -8.19 -14.41
N ILE A 37 5.70 -8.52 -14.81
CA ILE A 37 6.86 -8.50 -13.90
C ILE A 37 7.23 -7.07 -13.53
N THR A 38 7.15 -6.12 -14.48
CA THR A 38 7.44 -4.72 -14.23
C THR A 38 6.42 -4.12 -13.26
N ASP A 39 5.13 -4.33 -13.51
CA ASP A 39 4.03 -3.85 -12.65
C ASP A 39 4.16 -4.41 -11.22
N GLN A 40 4.55 -5.68 -11.10
CA GLN A 40 4.75 -6.30 -9.79
C GLN A 40 6.00 -5.80 -9.07
N SER A 41 7.06 -5.46 -9.80
CA SER A 41 8.29 -4.91 -9.23
C SER A 41 8.08 -3.49 -8.69
N GLU A 42 7.34 -2.65 -9.40
CA GLU A 42 7.00 -1.30 -8.94
C GLU A 42 6.17 -1.33 -7.65
N GLY A 43 5.17 -2.20 -7.56
CA GLY A 43 4.37 -2.38 -6.35
C GLY A 43 5.16 -2.93 -5.15
N VAL A 44 6.20 -3.73 -5.39
CA VAL A 44 7.08 -4.25 -4.33
C VAL A 44 8.06 -3.17 -3.86
N GLU A 45 8.58 -2.33 -4.76
CA GLU A 45 9.46 -1.22 -4.41
C GLU A 45 8.74 -0.20 -3.52
N GLU A 46 7.51 0.19 -3.85
CA GLU A 46 6.70 1.09 -3.02
C GLU A 46 6.44 0.51 -1.61
N ARG A 47 6.19 -0.79 -1.51
CA ARG A 47 5.96 -1.47 -0.22
C ARG A 47 7.21 -1.54 0.65
N ILE A 48 8.39 -1.67 0.06
CA ILE A 48 9.65 -1.76 0.80
C ILE A 48 10.08 -0.37 1.31
N ASP A 49 9.78 0.68 0.55
CA ASP A 49 10.18 2.04 0.89
C ASP A 49 9.17 2.77 1.79
N THR A 50 7.95 2.25 1.93
CA THR A 50 6.96 2.79 2.86
C THR A 50 7.02 1.99 4.16
N ASP A 51 7.20 2.66 5.27
CA ASP A 51 7.11 2.07 6.61
C ASP A 51 6.65 3.13 7.60
N ILE A 52 5.75 2.73 8.49
CA ILE A 52 5.21 3.62 9.53
C ILE A 52 5.34 2.98 10.90
N ARG A 53 5.45 3.81 11.92
CA ARG A 53 5.45 3.35 13.30
C ARG A 53 4.67 4.28 14.21
N ILE A 54 3.78 3.72 15.01
CA ILE A 54 3.11 4.44 16.07
C ILE A 54 4.12 4.69 17.18
N VAL A 55 4.31 5.96 17.55
CA VAL A 55 5.29 6.39 18.57
C VAL A 55 4.63 6.98 19.80
N SER A 56 3.31 6.83 19.94
CA SER A 56 2.54 7.19 21.14
C SER A 56 3.00 6.38 22.35
N ASP A 57 3.05 7.01 23.51
CA ASP A 57 3.46 6.36 24.76
C ASP A 57 2.31 5.56 25.37
N THR A 58 2.31 4.25 25.13
CA THR A 58 1.31 3.32 25.68
C THR A 58 1.39 3.14 27.20
N GLY A 59 2.44 3.63 27.84
CA GLY A 59 2.59 3.68 29.29
C GLY A 59 1.82 4.81 29.96
N THR A 60 1.32 5.77 29.17
CA THR A 60 0.53 6.90 29.62
C THR A 60 -0.76 6.99 28.78
N PRO A 61 -1.76 6.13 29.05
CA PRO A 61 -2.99 6.04 28.25
C PRO A 61 -3.73 7.36 28.10
N ASP A 62 -3.77 8.19 29.13
CA ASP A 62 -4.39 9.52 29.13
C ASP A 62 -3.77 10.49 28.10
N SER A 63 -2.58 10.18 27.58
CA SER A 63 -1.96 10.94 26.49
C SER A 63 -2.39 10.46 25.10
N ILE A 64 -3.07 9.32 25.04
CA ILE A 64 -3.56 8.69 23.81
C ILE A 64 -5.07 8.84 23.71
N TYR A 65 -5.80 8.67 24.80
CA TYR A 65 -7.25 8.71 24.82
C TYR A 65 -7.77 9.61 25.94
N ASP A 66 -8.64 10.53 25.58
CA ASP A 66 -9.38 11.39 26.49
C ASP A 66 -10.83 10.91 26.59
N ALA A 67 -11.17 10.30 27.72
CA ALA A 67 -12.50 9.76 28.00
C ALA A 67 -13.57 10.86 28.26
N GLU A 68 -13.19 12.11 28.43
CA GLU A 68 -14.15 13.21 28.60
C GLU A 68 -14.66 13.72 27.25
N SER A 69 -13.82 13.65 26.22
CA SER A 69 -14.13 14.11 24.86
C SER A 69 -14.32 12.98 23.84
N ASP A 70 -14.14 11.70 24.25
CA ASP A 70 -14.11 10.53 23.37
C ASP A 70 -13.14 10.71 22.19
N GLU A 71 -11.98 11.32 22.49
CA GLU A 71 -10.94 11.65 21.51
C GLU A 71 -9.73 10.75 21.65
N LEU A 72 -9.32 10.16 20.51
CA LEU A 72 -8.13 9.33 20.41
C LEU A 72 -7.07 10.06 19.58
N THR A 73 -5.91 10.33 20.18
CA THR A 73 -4.77 11.00 19.53
C THR A 73 -3.59 10.05 19.40
N LEU A 74 -3.13 9.85 18.18
CA LEU A 74 -2.00 8.98 17.87
C LEU A 74 -0.87 9.75 17.20
N TYR A 75 0.35 9.47 17.58
CA TYR A 75 1.53 9.96 16.90
C TYR A 75 2.11 8.86 16.03
N VAL A 76 2.17 9.10 14.73
CA VAL A 76 2.66 8.12 13.75
C VAL A 76 3.85 8.70 13.01
N LYS A 77 4.95 7.98 13.04
CA LYS A 77 6.20 8.38 12.38
C LYS A 77 6.38 7.64 11.06
N ASN A 78 6.75 8.36 10.02
CA ASN A 78 7.23 7.76 8.78
C ASN A 78 8.66 7.25 8.99
N THR A 79 8.83 5.94 9.06
CA THR A 79 10.13 5.26 9.19
C THR A 79 10.66 4.73 7.87
N GLY A 80 9.87 4.86 6.80
CA GLY A 80 10.25 4.52 5.44
C GLY A 80 11.16 5.55 4.77
N GLY A 81 11.50 5.28 3.53
CA GLY A 81 12.32 6.15 2.67
C GLY A 81 11.52 7.07 1.74
N THR A 82 10.22 6.81 1.60
CA THR A 82 9.33 7.53 0.69
C THR A 82 8.51 8.58 1.42
N GLU A 83 8.27 9.71 0.75
CA GLU A 83 7.34 10.73 1.21
C GLU A 83 5.90 10.24 1.07
N LEU A 84 5.10 10.43 2.13
CA LEU A 84 3.69 10.10 2.18
C LEU A 84 2.82 11.38 2.14
N SER A 85 1.54 11.23 1.90
CA SER A 85 0.59 12.33 1.97
C SER A 85 0.04 12.50 3.39
N VAL A 86 -0.07 13.75 3.83
CA VAL A 86 -0.78 14.12 5.06
C VAL A 86 -2.23 14.40 4.67
N SER A 87 -3.10 13.42 4.81
CA SER A 87 -4.54 13.59 4.57
C SER A 87 -5.33 12.52 5.32
N GLU A 88 -6.54 12.85 5.71
CA GLU A 88 -7.48 11.95 6.40
C GLU A 88 -7.74 10.67 5.57
N GLY A 89 -7.79 10.78 4.24
CA GLY A 89 -8.00 9.65 3.34
C GLY A 89 -6.75 8.81 3.04
N ALA A 90 -5.57 9.21 3.50
CA ALA A 90 -4.33 8.45 3.32
C ALA A 90 -3.99 7.56 4.53
N VAL A 91 -4.69 7.76 5.66
CA VAL A 91 -4.48 7.03 6.92
C VAL A 91 -5.76 6.34 7.32
N ASP A 92 -5.72 5.04 7.42
CA ASP A 92 -6.82 4.22 7.93
C ASP A 92 -6.53 3.82 9.38
N VAL A 93 -7.52 3.96 10.26
CA VAL A 93 -7.40 3.56 11.66
C VAL A 93 -8.47 2.54 12.01
N LEU A 94 -8.05 1.44 12.61
CA LEU A 94 -8.92 0.41 13.15
C LEU A 94 -8.80 0.39 14.67
N VAL A 95 -9.91 0.66 15.35
CA VAL A 95 -10.02 0.53 16.80
C VAL A 95 -10.81 -0.74 17.11
N GLU A 96 -10.20 -1.69 17.82
CA GLU A 96 -10.78 -3.02 18.10
C GLU A 96 -11.29 -3.74 16.82
N GLY A 97 -10.64 -3.49 15.68
CA GLY A 97 -11.02 -4.04 14.37
C GLY A 97 -12.16 -3.32 13.66
N SER A 98 -12.70 -2.25 14.25
CA SER A 98 -13.69 -1.38 13.62
C SER A 98 -12.99 -0.23 12.93
N PHE A 99 -13.35 0.05 11.69
CA PHE A 99 -12.80 1.18 10.93
C PHE A 99 -13.32 2.51 11.47
N ASN A 100 -12.38 3.43 11.70
CA ASN A 100 -12.67 4.80 12.10
C ASN A 100 -11.89 5.75 11.19
N SER A 101 -12.57 6.69 10.57
CA SER A 101 -11.90 7.75 9.81
C SER A 101 -11.29 8.77 10.75
N PRO A 102 -10.02 9.16 10.54
CA PRO A 102 -9.45 10.29 11.26
C PRO A 102 -10.27 11.57 11.06
N ALA A 103 -10.42 12.35 12.11
CA ALA A 103 -11.00 13.69 12.05
C ALA A 103 -9.97 14.71 11.56
N SER A 104 -8.69 14.50 11.89
CA SER A 104 -7.57 15.26 11.35
C SER A 104 -6.30 14.42 11.29
N VAL A 105 -5.44 14.77 10.33
CA VAL A 105 -4.07 14.24 10.21
C VAL A 105 -3.17 15.46 9.93
N GLU A 106 -2.28 15.77 10.86
CA GLU A 106 -1.43 16.95 10.77
C GLU A 106 0.02 16.62 11.11
N ARG A 107 0.97 17.28 10.45
CA ARG A 107 2.38 17.14 10.80
C ARG A 107 2.69 17.91 12.09
N VAL A 108 3.39 17.26 13.01
CA VAL A 108 3.72 17.85 14.33
C VAL A 108 4.64 19.07 14.20
N ASP A 109 5.59 19.03 13.26
CA ASP A 109 6.58 20.11 13.05
C ASP A 109 6.11 21.19 12.07
N ASP A 110 5.10 20.91 11.23
CA ASP A 110 4.56 21.83 10.22
C ASP A 110 3.11 21.45 9.88
N PRO A 111 2.13 21.90 10.69
CA PRO A 111 0.72 21.49 10.55
C PRO A 111 0.07 21.86 9.22
N ASP A 112 0.59 22.89 8.55
CA ASP A 112 0.07 23.34 7.24
C ASP A 112 0.61 22.54 6.06
N SER A 113 1.51 21.58 6.32
CA SER A 113 2.14 20.78 5.28
C SER A 113 1.30 19.55 4.92
N ASP A 114 1.07 19.35 3.64
CA ASP A 114 0.46 18.14 3.06
C ASP A 114 1.46 16.99 2.81
N ARG A 115 2.74 17.19 3.19
CA ARG A 115 3.84 16.28 2.92
C ARG A 115 4.36 15.61 4.17
N TRP A 116 4.23 14.31 4.26
CA TRP A 116 4.75 13.52 5.36
C TRP A 116 6.12 12.94 5.02
N MET A 117 7.14 13.69 5.34
CA MET A 117 8.53 13.39 5.01
C MET A 117 9.07 12.16 5.77
N PRO A 118 10.03 11.41 5.20
CA PRO A 118 10.79 10.42 5.95
C PRO A 118 11.37 10.99 7.26
N GLY A 119 11.11 10.28 8.36
CA GLY A 119 11.55 10.68 9.69
C GLY A 119 10.64 11.68 10.41
N SER A 120 9.65 12.32 9.74
CA SER A 120 8.69 13.18 10.40
C SER A 120 7.54 12.40 11.02
N THR A 121 6.85 13.04 11.96
CA THR A 121 5.71 12.47 12.71
C THR A 121 4.45 13.26 12.38
N VAL A 122 3.35 12.56 12.21
CA VAL A 122 2.02 13.15 12.14
C VAL A 122 1.23 12.84 13.41
N GLU A 123 0.38 13.75 13.78
CA GLU A 123 -0.68 13.56 14.75
C GLU A 123 -1.95 13.15 14.02
N VAL A 124 -2.54 12.06 14.44
CA VAL A 124 -3.81 11.52 13.92
C VAL A 124 -4.84 11.59 15.02
N THR A 125 -5.87 12.38 14.82
CA THR A 125 -6.95 12.57 15.80
C THR A 125 -8.23 11.90 15.30
N LEU A 126 -8.86 11.11 16.17
CA LEU A 126 -10.17 10.52 15.96
C LEU A 126 -11.13 11.07 17.03
N THR A 127 -12.35 11.35 16.65
CA THR A 127 -13.42 11.80 17.55
C THR A 127 -14.55 10.79 17.59
N ASP A 128 -15.36 10.85 18.63
CA ASP A 128 -16.49 9.93 18.85
C ASP A 128 -16.06 8.44 18.92
N VAL A 129 -14.91 8.19 19.55
CA VAL A 129 -14.37 6.83 19.72
C VAL A 129 -14.64 6.37 21.15
N ASP A 130 -15.64 5.54 21.36
CA ASP A 130 -15.96 4.93 22.67
C ASP A 130 -15.06 3.69 22.88
N ILE A 131 -14.07 3.82 23.74
CA ILE A 131 -13.14 2.74 24.10
C ILE A 131 -13.00 2.61 25.62
N GLY A 132 -12.67 1.42 26.06
CA GLY A 132 -12.41 1.17 27.48
C GLY A 132 -11.74 -0.17 27.71
N GLY A 133 -10.84 -0.19 28.70
CA GLY A 133 -10.04 -1.36 29.04
C GLY A 133 -8.90 -1.62 28.02
N ASP A 134 -8.54 -2.89 27.83
CA ASP A 134 -7.45 -3.27 26.93
C ASP A 134 -7.87 -3.06 25.46
N THR A 135 -7.37 -2.00 24.86
CA THR A 135 -7.76 -1.55 23.53
C THR A 135 -6.60 -1.74 22.55
N ARG A 136 -6.92 -2.28 21.38
CA ARG A 136 -5.98 -2.43 20.27
C ARG A 136 -6.32 -1.42 19.17
N VAL A 137 -5.31 -0.65 18.76
CA VAL A 137 -5.40 0.29 17.65
C VAL A 137 -4.38 -0.07 16.58
N THR A 138 -4.85 -0.18 15.36
CA THR A 138 -4.03 -0.42 14.17
C THR A 138 -4.14 0.79 13.25
N VAL A 139 -3.01 1.32 12.84
CA VAL A 139 -2.91 2.38 11.83
C VAL A 139 -2.35 1.76 10.57
N SER A 140 -3.00 2.03 9.44
CA SER A 140 -2.58 1.56 8.12
C SER A 140 -2.41 2.74 7.16
N VAL A 141 -1.32 2.73 6.41
CA VAL A 141 -1.03 3.71 5.36
C VAL A 141 -0.55 2.95 4.13
N HIS A 142 -1.26 3.08 3.01
CA HIS A 142 -1.09 2.23 1.84
C HIS A 142 -1.29 0.75 2.24
N GLU A 143 -0.25 -0.06 2.18
CA GLU A 143 -0.29 -1.48 2.53
C GLU A 143 0.57 -1.81 3.77
N ASN A 144 1.06 -0.78 4.47
CA ASN A 144 1.84 -0.91 5.69
C ASN A 144 0.98 -0.58 6.91
N GLU A 145 1.13 -1.37 7.95
CA GLU A 145 0.37 -1.21 9.19
C GLU A 145 1.26 -1.33 10.43
N ASP A 146 0.91 -0.60 11.46
CA ASP A 146 1.46 -0.78 12.79
C ASP A 146 0.34 -0.84 13.83
N THR A 147 0.56 -1.58 14.89
CA THR A 147 -0.45 -1.87 15.92
C THR A 147 0.09 -1.63 17.31
N ILE A 148 -0.65 -0.90 18.12
CA ILE A 148 -0.39 -0.74 19.54
C ILE A 148 -1.55 -1.29 20.37
N ARG A 149 -1.26 -1.53 21.66
CA ARG A 149 -2.24 -1.86 22.70
C ARG A 149 -1.99 -1.02 23.92
N PHE A 150 -3.03 -0.54 24.52
CA PHE A 150 -3.02 0.21 25.78
C PHE A 150 -4.30 -0.06 26.55
N ASN A 151 -4.31 0.30 27.83
CA ASN A 151 -5.49 0.17 28.67
C ASN A 151 -6.06 1.56 28.92
N ALA A 152 -7.19 1.89 28.29
CA ALA A 152 -7.88 3.15 28.42
C ALA A 152 -8.73 3.20 29.71
#